data_a6ba3ad785bd6fef0d8584c62278bb15
#
_entry.id   a6ba3ad785bd6fef0d8584c62278bb15
#
_cell.length_a   1.000
_cell.length_b   1.000
_cell.length_c   1.000
_cell.angle_alpha   90.00
_cell.angle_beta   90.00
_cell.angle_gamma   90.00
#
_symmetry.space_group_name_H-M   'P 1'
#
loop_
_entity.id
_entity.type
_entity.pdbx_description
1 polymer ?
#
loop_
_entity_poly.entity_id
_entity_poly.type
_entity_poly.pdbx_seq_one_letter_code
_entity_poly.pdbx_strand_id
1 'polypeptide(L)'
;MDLDELTERLVPFCRDRYHDPEATVTEVTKMPGHAGFAYGFAVTSGPTTDRWFLRLPPPDVNWRGTADMVRQVTALQALEGTDVPHCPVRWWGGPDDLKWFGRPYFVVPQLRGGDVVGMGDSTWITHLPPATRQHMATQAMEALAAIHRVPYQERCAYLGDPVPLAHDVQRWDRFVERAAHPAALRQQPRLRQLLLERMPAHAVVGLFHGDFQFGNMYYSRDGRLEAVLDWELCGIGATANDIGWVATFNDPAAWNHERATPEGMPQADELVAMYEQASGSAVQDLGWYRALAAYKFAIITGFNLGLHRRGKRPDPLWERIGQSIGSLQARGLELLAG
;
A
#
# COMPACT_ATOMS: atom_id res chain seq x y z
N MET A 1 -11.17 -11.75 -18.38
CA MET A 1 -10.61 -13.08 -18.01
C MET A 1 -11.40 -13.54 -16.81
N ASP A 2 -12.21 -14.53 -16.99
CA ASP A 2 -12.87 -15.26 -15.92
C ASP A 2 -11.93 -16.33 -15.34
N LEU A 3 -12.40 -17.13 -14.38
CA LEU A 3 -11.54 -18.14 -13.74
C LEU A 3 -11.23 -19.33 -14.64
N ASP A 4 -12.12 -19.67 -15.56
CA ASP A 4 -11.92 -20.78 -16.49
C ASP A 4 -10.85 -20.40 -17.52
N GLU A 5 -10.98 -19.24 -18.15
CA GLU A 5 -9.96 -18.69 -19.06
C GLU A 5 -8.60 -18.54 -18.37
N LEU A 6 -8.59 -18.08 -17.10
CA LEU A 6 -7.35 -17.98 -16.33
C LEU A 6 -6.72 -19.36 -16.10
N THR A 7 -7.52 -20.36 -15.75
CA THR A 7 -7.04 -21.73 -15.53
C THR A 7 -6.43 -22.32 -16.80
N GLU A 8 -7.09 -22.13 -17.95
CA GLU A 8 -6.55 -22.56 -19.25
C GLU A 8 -5.18 -21.93 -19.56
N ARG A 9 -4.94 -20.70 -19.13
CA ARG A 9 -3.64 -20.01 -19.30
C ARG A 9 -2.60 -20.42 -18.26
N LEU A 10 -3.03 -20.70 -17.03
CA LEU A 10 -2.14 -21.13 -15.95
C LEU A 10 -1.54 -22.51 -16.18
N VAL A 11 -2.27 -23.46 -16.76
CA VAL A 11 -1.76 -24.81 -17.00
C VAL A 11 -0.49 -24.80 -17.86
N PRO A 12 -0.46 -24.25 -19.09
CA PRO A 12 0.76 -24.22 -19.89
C PRO A 12 1.84 -23.32 -19.27
N PHE A 13 1.48 -22.23 -18.58
CA PHE A 13 2.42 -21.41 -17.84
C PHE A 13 3.14 -22.23 -16.76
N CYS A 14 2.41 -22.96 -15.92
CA CYS A 14 3.00 -23.73 -14.84
C CYS A 14 3.85 -24.90 -15.37
N ARG A 15 3.41 -25.60 -16.39
CA ARG A 15 4.19 -26.66 -17.04
C ARG A 15 5.54 -26.15 -17.56
N ASP A 16 5.55 -24.97 -18.16
CA ASP A 16 6.79 -24.31 -18.61
C ASP A 16 7.68 -23.93 -17.42
N ARG A 17 7.12 -23.31 -16.38
CA ARG A 17 7.87 -22.80 -15.23
C ARG A 17 8.41 -23.89 -14.30
N TYR A 18 7.72 -25.02 -14.22
CA TYR A 18 8.17 -26.20 -13.45
C TYR A 18 9.00 -27.18 -14.28
N HIS A 19 9.10 -26.96 -15.61
CA HIS A 19 9.71 -27.91 -16.54
C HIS A 19 9.12 -29.32 -16.41
N ASP A 20 7.78 -29.39 -16.16
CA ASP A 20 7.04 -30.61 -15.94
C ASP A 20 5.74 -30.59 -16.77
N PRO A 21 5.65 -31.41 -17.85
CA PRO A 21 4.46 -31.47 -18.69
C PRO A 21 3.23 -32.04 -17.97
N GLU A 22 3.43 -32.75 -16.84
CA GLU A 22 2.36 -33.34 -16.04
C GLU A 22 1.91 -32.42 -14.89
N ALA A 23 2.55 -31.26 -14.70
CA ALA A 23 2.14 -30.33 -13.67
C ALA A 23 0.66 -29.95 -13.81
N THR A 24 -0.05 -30.00 -12.67
CA THR A 24 -1.48 -29.68 -12.59
C THR A 24 -1.71 -28.40 -11.81
N VAL A 25 -2.73 -27.64 -12.21
CA VAL A 25 -3.17 -26.41 -11.54
C VAL A 25 -4.54 -26.65 -10.92
N THR A 26 -4.66 -26.29 -9.64
CA THR A 26 -5.89 -26.44 -8.85
C THR A 26 -6.13 -25.22 -7.98
N GLU A 27 -7.28 -25.14 -7.33
CA GLU A 27 -7.65 -24.09 -6.36
C GLU A 27 -7.52 -22.66 -6.94
N VAL A 28 -7.81 -22.49 -8.22
CA VAL A 28 -7.80 -21.15 -8.84
C VAL A 28 -8.95 -20.34 -8.29
N THR A 29 -8.60 -19.27 -7.54
CA THR A 29 -9.57 -18.42 -6.84
C THR A 29 -9.25 -16.96 -7.04
N LYS A 30 -10.28 -16.10 -7.07
CA LYS A 30 -10.08 -14.67 -7.00
C LYS A 30 -9.79 -14.27 -5.56
N MET A 31 -8.69 -13.58 -5.34
CA MET A 31 -8.31 -13.10 -4.01
C MET A 31 -9.05 -11.80 -3.67
N PRO A 32 -9.38 -11.60 -2.38
CA PRO A 32 -9.94 -10.33 -1.92
C PRO A 32 -8.97 -9.18 -2.15
N GLY A 33 -9.50 -7.98 -2.36
CA GLY A 33 -8.69 -6.77 -2.55
C GLY A 33 -9.38 -5.78 -3.50
N HIS A 34 -9.13 -4.50 -3.29
CA HIS A 34 -9.79 -3.41 -4.02
C HIS A 34 -9.37 -3.32 -5.50
N ALA A 35 -8.19 -3.79 -5.86
CA ALA A 35 -7.68 -3.76 -7.23
C ALA A 35 -8.21 -4.88 -8.14
N GLY A 36 -8.88 -5.90 -7.60
CA GLY A 36 -9.75 -6.83 -8.31
C GLY A 36 -9.13 -7.84 -9.28
N PHE A 37 -7.80 -7.86 -9.47
CA PHE A 37 -7.10 -8.72 -10.43
C PHE A 37 -5.93 -9.48 -9.77
N ALA A 38 -6.24 -10.03 -8.61
CA ALA A 38 -5.37 -10.89 -7.84
C ALA A 38 -5.99 -12.29 -7.72
N TYR A 39 -5.18 -13.32 -7.92
CA TYR A 39 -5.63 -14.70 -7.95
C TYR A 39 -4.69 -15.60 -7.16
N GLY A 40 -5.28 -16.51 -6.38
CA GLY A 40 -4.57 -17.61 -5.75
C GLY A 40 -4.70 -18.88 -6.58
N PHE A 41 -3.66 -19.72 -6.60
CA PHE A 41 -3.72 -21.04 -7.24
C PHE A 41 -2.69 -21.98 -6.64
N ALA A 42 -2.92 -23.29 -6.79
CA ALA A 42 -1.99 -24.33 -6.38
C ALA A 42 -1.43 -25.05 -7.61
N VAL A 43 -0.17 -25.43 -7.56
CA VAL A 43 0.52 -26.22 -8.60
C VAL A 43 1.07 -27.48 -7.96
N THR A 44 0.68 -28.64 -8.48
CA THR A 44 1.28 -29.93 -8.10
C THR A 44 2.19 -30.40 -9.21
N SER A 45 3.45 -30.66 -8.87
CA SER A 45 4.48 -31.21 -9.75
C SER A 45 5.22 -32.31 -8.98
N GLY A 46 5.14 -33.53 -9.45
CA GLY A 46 5.63 -34.70 -8.72
C GLY A 46 5.00 -34.79 -7.31
N PRO A 47 5.80 -34.94 -6.24
CA PRO A 47 5.29 -35.07 -4.86
C PRO A 47 4.99 -33.73 -4.18
N THR A 48 5.26 -32.58 -4.81
CA THR A 48 5.16 -31.26 -4.19
C THR A 48 3.93 -30.50 -4.66
N THR A 49 3.33 -29.74 -3.77
CA THR A 49 2.26 -28.78 -4.09
C THR A 49 2.65 -27.41 -3.56
N ASP A 50 2.88 -26.50 -4.47
CA ASP A 50 3.18 -25.11 -4.18
C ASP A 50 1.94 -24.23 -4.35
N ARG A 51 1.88 -23.13 -3.60
CA ARG A 51 0.76 -22.18 -3.66
C ARG A 51 1.25 -20.79 -4.01
N TRP A 52 0.59 -20.19 -4.98
CA TRP A 52 1.01 -18.95 -5.60
C TRP A 52 -0.09 -17.88 -5.58
N PHE A 53 0.37 -16.66 -5.56
CA PHE A 53 -0.44 -15.46 -5.77
C PHE A 53 0.00 -14.82 -7.09
N LEU A 54 -0.95 -14.67 -8.01
CA LEU A 54 -0.77 -13.97 -9.29
C LEU A 54 -1.41 -12.60 -9.23
N ARG A 55 -0.66 -11.56 -9.59
CA ARG A 55 -1.16 -10.21 -9.80
C ARG A 55 -1.15 -9.87 -11.27
N LEU A 56 -2.29 -9.34 -11.75
CA LEU A 56 -2.46 -8.78 -13.09
C LEU A 56 -2.96 -7.33 -12.97
N PRO A 57 -2.64 -6.43 -13.93
CA PRO A 57 -3.29 -5.14 -13.99
C PRO A 57 -4.76 -5.28 -14.45
N PRO A 58 -5.62 -4.27 -14.22
CA PRO A 58 -6.94 -4.24 -14.83
C PRO A 58 -6.87 -4.36 -16.35
N PRO A 59 -7.91 -4.93 -17.01
CA PRO A 59 -8.01 -4.86 -18.46
C PRO A 59 -8.22 -3.42 -18.93
N ASP A 60 -7.88 -3.14 -20.18
CA ASP A 60 -8.17 -1.89 -20.89
C ASP A 60 -7.64 -0.62 -20.20
N VAL A 61 -6.55 -0.73 -19.45
CA VAL A 61 -5.84 0.41 -18.85
C VAL A 61 -4.42 0.50 -19.38
N ASN A 62 -3.86 1.72 -19.36
CA ASN A 62 -2.43 1.89 -19.52
C ASN A 62 -1.69 1.31 -18.31
N TRP A 63 -0.68 0.48 -18.56
CA TRP A 63 0.13 -0.17 -17.51
C TRP A 63 1.12 0.82 -16.88
N ARG A 64 0.57 1.89 -16.29
CA ARG A 64 1.29 2.97 -15.62
C ARG A 64 0.67 3.28 -14.26
N GLY A 65 1.43 3.92 -13.39
CA GLY A 65 0.96 4.25 -12.05
C GLY A 65 0.67 2.98 -11.23
N THR A 66 -0.52 2.86 -10.66
CA THR A 66 -0.94 1.69 -9.85
C THR A 66 -1.13 0.41 -10.68
N ALA A 67 -1.28 0.51 -11.99
CA ALA A 67 -1.37 -0.63 -12.91
C ALA A 67 -0.01 -1.10 -13.45
N ASP A 68 1.08 -0.49 -13.02
CA ASP A 68 2.44 -0.82 -13.44
C ASP A 68 2.98 -2.00 -12.61
N MET A 69 2.96 -3.19 -13.19
CA MET A 69 3.46 -4.41 -12.54
C MET A 69 4.99 -4.38 -12.39
N VAL A 70 5.71 -3.77 -13.32
CA VAL A 70 7.18 -3.71 -13.27
C VAL A 70 7.64 -2.82 -12.11
N ARG A 71 6.89 -1.75 -11.78
CA ARG A 71 7.10 -0.94 -10.59
C ARG A 71 7.08 -1.78 -9.30
N GLN A 72 6.03 -2.60 -9.14
CA GLN A 72 5.86 -3.45 -7.97
C GLN A 72 6.95 -4.53 -7.89
N VAL A 73 7.27 -5.15 -9.02
CA VAL A 73 8.37 -6.14 -9.13
C VAL A 73 9.71 -5.51 -8.75
N THR A 74 10.01 -4.31 -9.27
CA THR A 74 11.25 -3.59 -8.94
C THR A 74 11.37 -3.34 -7.45
N ALA A 75 10.30 -2.88 -6.79
CA ALA A 75 10.30 -2.66 -5.35
C ALA A 75 10.54 -3.97 -4.58
N LEU A 76 9.78 -5.04 -4.90
CA LEU A 76 9.93 -6.33 -4.24
C LEU A 76 11.33 -6.93 -4.42
N GLN A 77 11.90 -6.86 -5.62
CA GLN A 77 13.27 -7.33 -5.88
C GLN A 77 14.33 -6.48 -5.17
N ALA A 78 14.06 -5.18 -4.99
CA ALA A 78 14.96 -4.31 -4.23
C ALA A 78 15.07 -4.69 -2.75
N LEU A 79 14.06 -5.40 -2.21
CA LEU A 79 14.04 -5.89 -0.82
C LEU A 79 14.79 -7.22 -0.64
N GLU A 80 15.12 -7.92 -1.70
CA GLU A 80 15.83 -9.21 -1.60
C GLU A 80 17.18 -9.05 -0.87
N GLY A 81 17.39 -9.87 0.15
CA GLY A 81 18.57 -9.81 1.00
C GLY A 81 18.58 -8.66 2.03
N THR A 82 17.46 -8.00 2.22
CA THR A 82 17.25 -7.04 3.31
C THR A 82 16.45 -7.67 4.46
N ASP A 83 16.34 -6.96 5.60
CA ASP A 83 15.54 -7.40 6.76
C ASP A 83 14.05 -7.09 6.59
N VAL A 84 13.59 -6.58 5.44
CA VAL A 84 12.18 -6.28 5.19
C VAL A 84 11.42 -7.57 4.88
N PRO A 85 10.43 -7.97 5.70
CA PRO A 85 9.56 -9.08 5.37
C PRO A 85 8.76 -8.78 4.09
N HIS A 86 8.88 -9.62 3.08
CA HIS A 86 8.20 -9.47 1.80
C HIS A 86 8.00 -10.81 1.10
N CYS A 87 7.11 -10.85 0.10
CA CYS A 87 6.95 -12.00 -0.77
C CYS A 87 7.96 -11.92 -1.92
N PRO A 88 8.94 -12.83 -2.03
CA PRO A 88 9.90 -12.82 -3.13
C PRO A 88 9.20 -13.06 -4.47
N VAL A 89 9.59 -12.31 -5.49
CA VAL A 89 9.05 -12.48 -6.84
C VAL A 89 9.60 -13.75 -7.47
N ARG A 90 8.72 -14.72 -7.73
CA ARG A 90 9.11 -15.99 -8.32
C ARG A 90 9.17 -15.92 -9.84
N TRP A 91 8.15 -15.35 -10.46
CA TRP A 91 8.09 -15.14 -11.91
C TRP A 91 7.39 -13.82 -12.20
N TRP A 92 7.78 -13.20 -13.28
CA TRP A 92 7.12 -11.99 -13.76
C TRP A 92 7.33 -11.81 -15.26
N GLY A 93 6.47 -11.02 -15.89
CA GLY A 93 6.57 -10.57 -17.27
C GLY A 93 6.12 -9.11 -17.39
N GLY A 94 6.97 -8.33 -18.04
CA GLY A 94 6.69 -6.91 -18.34
C GLY A 94 5.82 -6.73 -19.59
N PRO A 95 5.71 -5.47 -20.09
CA PRO A 95 4.94 -5.15 -21.29
C PRO A 95 5.42 -5.87 -22.56
N ASP A 96 6.65 -6.37 -22.58
CA ASP A 96 7.23 -7.08 -23.71
C ASP A 96 7.03 -8.61 -23.61
N ASP A 97 6.53 -9.13 -22.48
CA ASP A 97 6.22 -10.55 -22.26
C ASP A 97 4.73 -10.77 -21.96
N LEU A 98 3.92 -10.71 -23.00
CA LEU A 98 2.46 -10.88 -22.91
C LEU A 98 1.99 -12.30 -23.24
N LYS A 99 2.93 -13.22 -23.50
CA LYS A 99 2.66 -14.60 -23.99
C LYS A 99 1.61 -15.32 -23.16
N TRP A 100 1.71 -15.21 -21.82
CA TRP A 100 0.93 -16.04 -20.92
C TRP A 100 -0.47 -15.48 -20.64
N PHE A 101 -0.54 -14.20 -20.26
CA PHE A 101 -1.79 -13.61 -19.76
C PHE A 101 -2.32 -12.46 -20.64
N GLY A 102 -1.63 -12.13 -21.73
CA GLY A 102 -1.97 -10.99 -22.59
C GLY A 102 -1.74 -9.63 -21.94
N ARG A 103 -1.08 -9.59 -20.76
CA ARG A 103 -0.75 -8.40 -19.99
C ARG A 103 0.41 -8.68 -19.03
N PRO A 104 1.10 -7.63 -18.52
CA PRO A 104 2.15 -7.79 -17.52
C PRO A 104 1.63 -8.52 -16.27
N TYR A 105 2.51 -9.22 -15.59
CA TYR A 105 2.15 -10.01 -14.41
C TYR A 105 3.33 -10.18 -13.47
N PHE A 106 3.04 -10.54 -12.22
CA PHE A 106 4.00 -11.18 -11.35
C PHE A 106 3.34 -12.26 -10.48
N VAL A 107 4.18 -13.20 -10.05
CA VAL A 107 3.80 -14.33 -9.20
C VAL A 107 4.72 -14.37 -8.00
N VAL A 108 4.09 -14.44 -6.81
CA VAL A 108 4.78 -14.56 -5.52
C VAL A 108 4.17 -15.72 -4.73
N PRO A 109 4.85 -16.24 -3.69
CA PRO A 109 4.25 -17.22 -2.77
C PRO A 109 2.93 -16.70 -2.17
N GLN A 110 1.92 -17.55 -2.11
CA GLN A 110 0.65 -17.23 -1.45
C GLN A 110 0.82 -17.31 0.07
N LEU A 111 0.64 -16.21 0.76
CA LEU A 111 0.60 -16.17 2.22
C LEU A 111 -0.65 -16.88 2.76
N ARG A 112 -0.50 -17.61 3.86
CA ARG A 112 -1.57 -18.40 4.47
C ARG A 112 -1.42 -18.47 5.99
N GLY A 113 -2.55 -18.67 6.67
CA GLY A 113 -2.56 -18.86 8.13
C GLY A 113 -2.45 -17.61 8.96
N GLY A 114 -2.26 -16.46 8.33
CA GLY A 114 -2.24 -15.13 8.94
C GLY A 114 -3.35 -14.24 8.40
N ASP A 115 -3.22 -12.94 8.67
CA ASP A 115 -4.15 -11.92 8.19
C ASP A 115 -3.51 -10.53 8.22
N VAL A 116 -4.16 -9.55 7.58
CA VAL A 116 -3.82 -8.14 7.71
C VAL A 116 -4.59 -7.51 8.87
N VAL A 117 -4.13 -6.35 9.33
CA VAL A 117 -4.84 -5.57 10.35
C VAL A 117 -5.64 -4.47 9.66
N GLY A 118 -6.84 -4.82 9.22
CA GLY A 118 -7.72 -3.91 8.48
C GLY A 118 -8.26 -2.75 9.33
N MET A 119 -8.71 -1.70 8.67
CA MET A 119 -9.36 -0.56 9.30
C MET A 119 -10.67 -1.02 9.99
N GLY A 120 -10.75 -0.79 11.29
CA GLY A 120 -11.99 -0.83 12.05
C GLY A 120 -12.53 -2.19 12.46
N ASP A 121 -12.33 -3.24 11.70
CA ASP A 121 -13.01 -4.52 11.89
C ASP A 121 -12.06 -5.73 12.04
N SER A 122 -10.78 -5.48 12.31
CA SER A 122 -9.80 -6.56 12.57
C SER A 122 -9.98 -7.15 13.96
N THR A 123 -11.07 -7.85 14.15
CA THR A 123 -11.43 -8.45 15.44
C THR A 123 -10.40 -9.48 15.93
N TRP A 124 -9.62 -10.07 15.01
CA TRP A 124 -8.64 -11.09 15.38
C TRP A 124 -7.51 -10.55 16.27
N ILE A 125 -7.09 -9.28 16.09
CA ILE A 125 -6.04 -8.67 16.93
C ILE A 125 -6.54 -8.30 18.32
N THR A 126 -7.85 -8.08 18.51
CA THR A 126 -8.41 -7.72 19.82
C THR A 126 -8.25 -8.84 20.84
N HIS A 127 -8.11 -10.10 20.37
CA HIS A 127 -7.85 -11.27 21.21
C HIS A 127 -6.37 -11.44 21.59
N LEU A 128 -5.46 -10.71 20.93
CA LEU A 128 -4.04 -10.77 21.25
C LEU A 128 -3.72 -9.93 22.50
N PRO A 129 -2.72 -10.35 23.30
CA PRO A 129 -2.23 -9.54 24.41
C PRO A 129 -1.78 -8.14 23.95
N PRO A 130 -1.94 -7.08 24.76
CA PRO A 130 -1.44 -5.75 24.42
C PRO A 130 0.04 -5.72 24.04
N ALA A 131 0.88 -6.48 24.74
CA ALA A 131 2.32 -6.60 24.43
C ALA A 131 2.56 -7.17 23.02
N THR A 132 1.74 -8.12 22.56
CA THR A 132 1.84 -8.67 21.20
C THR A 132 1.46 -7.62 20.17
N ARG A 133 0.39 -6.84 20.38
CA ARG A 133 0.00 -5.75 19.48
C ARG A 133 1.06 -4.65 19.39
N GLN A 134 1.68 -4.32 20.55
CA GLN A 134 2.81 -3.39 20.60
C GLN A 134 3.99 -3.93 19.79
N HIS A 135 4.32 -5.21 19.93
CA HIS A 135 5.39 -5.85 19.16
C HIS A 135 5.09 -5.90 17.66
N MET A 136 3.83 -6.14 17.26
CA MET A 136 3.40 -6.06 15.86
C MET A 136 3.69 -4.68 15.26
N ALA A 137 3.38 -3.61 16.00
CA ALA A 137 3.66 -2.24 15.55
C ALA A 137 5.17 -1.95 15.50
N THR A 138 5.94 -2.44 16.47
CA THR A 138 7.41 -2.32 16.46
C THR A 138 8.01 -2.96 15.21
N GLN A 139 7.63 -4.21 14.90
CA GLN A 139 8.09 -4.90 13.68
C GLN A 139 7.74 -4.12 12.41
N ALA A 140 6.55 -3.51 12.34
CA ALA A 140 6.16 -2.68 11.21
C ALA A 140 7.06 -1.45 11.07
N MET A 141 7.37 -0.74 12.14
CA MET A 141 8.23 0.44 12.10
C MET A 141 9.70 0.08 11.81
N GLU A 142 10.17 -1.06 12.29
CA GLU A 142 11.49 -1.63 11.92
C GLU A 142 11.56 -1.95 10.43
N ALA A 143 10.51 -2.59 9.88
CA ALA A 143 10.40 -2.87 8.46
C ALA A 143 10.38 -1.56 7.62
N LEU A 144 9.64 -0.52 8.07
CA LEU A 144 9.63 0.78 7.41
C LEU A 144 11.01 1.42 7.40
N ALA A 145 11.70 1.42 8.53
CA ALA A 145 13.07 1.94 8.61
C ALA A 145 14.03 1.16 7.69
N ALA A 146 13.85 -0.15 7.55
CA ALA A 146 14.64 -0.98 6.65
C ALA A 146 14.33 -0.68 5.16
N ILE A 147 13.05 -0.46 4.80
CA ILE A 147 12.64 -0.02 3.45
C ILE A 147 13.37 1.28 3.07
N HIS A 148 13.38 2.26 3.97
CA HIS A 148 14.00 3.56 3.73
C HIS A 148 15.54 3.51 3.62
N ARG A 149 16.18 2.43 4.10
CA ARG A 149 17.63 2.18 3.96
C ARG A 149 18.01 1.43 2.68
N VAL A 150 17.03 1.00 1.87
CA VAL A 150 17.33 0.32 0.59
C VAL A 150 18.18 1.22 -0.30
N PRO A 151 19.31 0.74 -0.85
CA PRO A 151 20.15 1.52 -1.76
C PRO A 151 19.46 1.68 -3.12
N TYR A 152 18.50 2.60 -3.18
CA TYR A 152 17.59 2.76 -4.28
C TYR A 152 18.28 3.11 -5.60
N GLN A 153 19.41 3.83 -5.57
CA GLN A 153 20.17 4.18 -6.77
C GLN A 153 20.68 2.93 -7.51
N GLU A 154 20.97 1.87 -6.76
CA GLU A 154 21.50 0.62 -7.32
C GLU A 154 20.38 -0.36 -7.69
N ARG A 155 19.29 -0.37 -6.91
CA ARG A 155 18.26 -1.42 -6.96
C ARG A 155 16.94 -0.98 -7.60
N CYS A 156 16.68 0.32 -7.69
CA CYS A 156 15.37 0.85 -8.08
C CYS A 156 15.38 1.72 -9.33
N ALA A 157 16.33 1.49 -10.27
CA ALA A 157 16.48 2.34 -11.46
C ALA A 157 15.17 2.51 -12.28
N TYR A 158 14.32 1.49 -12.35
CA TYR A 158 13.04 1.55 -13.06
C TYR A 158 12.05 2.54 -12.42
N LEU A 159 12.16 2.82 -11.12
CA LEU A 159 11.25 3.74 -10.44
C LEU A 159 11.52 5.21 -10.81
N GLY A 160 12.62 5.51 -11.49
CA GLY A 160 12.97 6.83 -12.00
C GLY A 160 13.53 7.76 -10.94
N ASP A 161 13.49 9.05 -11.26
CA ASP A 161 14.03 10.10 -10.39
C ASP A 161 13.16 10.36 -9.16
N PRO A 162 13.75 10.89 -8.08
CA PRO A 162 13.01 11.27 -6.89
C PRO A 162 11.88 12.25 -7.17
N VAL A 163 10.68 11.96 -6.64
CA VAL A 163 9.52 12.84 -6.76
C VAL A 163 9.76 14.10 -5.90
N PRO A 164 9.80 15.31 -6.49
CA PRO A 164 9.91 16.54 -5.72
C PRO A 164 8.68 16.76 -4.83
N LEU A 165 8.87 17.30 -3.62
CA LEU A 165 7.77 17.53 -2.67
C LEU A 165 6.66 18.42 -3.26
N ALA A 166 7.01 19.47 -3.99
CA ALA A 166 6.03 20.33 -4.66
C ALA A 166 5.16 19.54 -5.65
N HIS A 167 5.76 18.63 -6.43
CA HIS A 167 5.02 17.75 -7.33
C HIS A 167 4.12 16.78 -6.56
N ASP A 168 4.59 16.26 -5.42
CA ASP A 168 3.79 15.36 -4.58
C ASP A 168 2.55 16.05 -3.99
N VAL A 169 2.61 17.36 -3.73
CA VAL A 169 1.42 18.15 -3.38
C VAL A 169 0.51 18.37 -4.60
N GLN A 170 1.07 18.82 -5.72
CA GLN A 170 0.31 19.29 -6.88
C GLN A 170 -0.37 18.17 -7.68
N ARG A 171 0.22 16.98 -7.73
CA ARG A 171 -0.34 15.85 -8.53
C ARG A 171 -1.75 15.44 -8.14
N TRP A 172 -2.21 15.82 -6.95
CA TRP A 172 -3.56 15.51 -6.44
C TRP A 172 -4.64 16.47 -6.94
N ASP A 173 -4.27 17.63 -7.49
CA ASP A 173 -5.21 18.66 -7.98
C ASP A 173 -6.22 18.07 -8.97
N ARG A 174 -5.77 17.17 -9.85
CA ARG A 174 -6.60 16.50 -10.88
C ARG A 174 -7.76 15.64 -10.31
N PHE A 175 -7.70 15.28 -9.02
CA PHE A 175 -8.74 14.47 -8.37
C PHE A 175 -9.77 15.31 -7.63
N VAL A 176 -9.45 16.55 -7.26
CA VAL A 176 -10.32 17.43 -6.48
C VAL A 176 -11.64 17.71 -7.22
N GLU A 177 -11.60 18.03 -8.51
CA GLU A 177 -12.79 18.30 -9.32
C GLU A 177 -13.67 17.05 -9.52
N ARG A 178 -13.12 15.87 -9.32
CA ARG A 178 -13.80 14.58 -9.49
C ARG A 178 -14.38 14.02 -8.20
N ALA A 179 -14.22 14.72 -7.08
CA ALA A 179 -14.77 14.32 -5.80
C ALA A 179 -16.31 14.29 -5.82
N ALA A 180 -16.92 13.45 -4.98
CA ALA A 180 -18.38 13.34 -4.89
C ALA A 180 -19.05 14.68 -4.51
N HIS A 181 -18.42 15.41 -3.62
CA HIS A 181 -18.85 16.70 -3.10
C HIS A 181 -17.68 17.66 -3.04
N PRO A 182 -17.42 18.45 -4.10
CA PRO A 182 -16.36 19.46 -4.07
C PRO A 182 -16.46 20.42 -2.87
N ALA A 183 -17.67 20.75 -2.42
CA ALA A 183 -17.90 21.57 -1.23
C ALA A 183 -17.34 20.95 0.07
N ALA A 184 -17.20 19.61 0.15
CA ALA A 184 -16.57 18.96 1.29
C ALA A 184 -15.06 19.21 1.33
N LEU A 185 -14.44 19.54 0.20
CA LEU A 185 -13.03 19.89 0.07
C LEU A 185 -12.76 21.40 0.14
N ARG A 186 -13.66 22.17 0.76
CA ARG A 186 -13.60 23.65 0.80
C ARG A 186 -12.31 24.21 1.43
N GLN A 187 -11.66 23.48 2.33
CA GLN A 187 -10.41 23.90 2.97
C GLN A 187 -9.16 23.45 2.19
N GLN A 188 -9.34 22.58 1.21
CA GLN A 188 -8.23 22.05 0.39
C GLN A 188 -7.38 23.14 -0.25
N PRO A 189 -7.91 24.23 -0.87
CA PRO A 189 -7.08 25.26 -1.48
C PRO A 189 -6.14 25.96 -0.46
N ARG A 190 -6.64 26.20 0.76
CA ARG A 190 -5.85 26.80 1.84
C ARG A 190 -4.78 25.84 2.36
N LEU A 191 -5.14 24.58 2.57
CA LEU A 191 -4.19 23.55 3.01
C LEU A 191 -3.08 23.33 1.97
N ARG A 192 -3.45 23.24 0.69
CA ARG A 192 -2.51 23.16 -0.43
C ARG A 192 -1.54 24.34 -0.48
N GLN A 193 -2.05 25.55 -0.32
CA GLN A 193 -1.24 26.76 -0.30
C GLN A 193 -0.21 26.70 0.83
N LEU A 194 -0.63 26.38 2.06
CA LEU A 194 0.26 26.28 3.23
C LEU A 194 1.29 25.16 3.06
N LEU A 195 0.93 24.02 2.50
CA LEU A 195 1.87 22.94 2.20
C LEU A 195 2.98 23.40 1.25
N LEU A 196 2.65 24.19 0.24
CA LEU A 196 3.65 24.73 -0.69
C LEU A 196 4.50 25.86 -0.06
N GLU A 197 3.90 26.74 0.75
CA GLU A 197 4.59 27.83 1.44
C GLU A 197 5.55 27.35 2.53
N ARG A 198 5.20 26.26 3.23
CA ARG A 198 5.94 25.72 4.38
C ARG A 198 6.65 24.40 4.06
N MET A 199 6.90 24.17 2.79
CA MET A 199 7.55 22.93 2.33
C MET A 199 8.94 22.79 2.96
N PRO A 200 9.30 21.59 3.48
CA PRO A 200 10.64 21.30 3.97
C PRO A 200 11.72 21.67 2.96
N ALA A 201 12.77 22.34 3.43
CA ALA A 201 13.90 22.72 2.59
C ALA A 201 14.75 21.50 2.18
N HIS A 202 14.75 20.47 3.03
CA HIS A 202 15.48 19.23 2.81
C HIS A 202 14.60 18.03 3.13
N ALA A 203 14.72 16.98 2.34
CA ALA A 203 14.05 15.70 2.57
C ALA A 203 15.06 14.57 2.44
N VAL A 204 14.98 13.58 3.33
CA VAL A 204 15.69 12.32 3.15
C VAL A 204 15.03 11.57 2.02
N VAL A 205 15.79 11.27 0.96
CA VAL A 205 15.30 10.60 -0.24
C VAL A 205 15.65 9.12 -0.19
N GLY A 206 14.67 8.28 -0.46
CA GLY A 206 14.80 6.82 -0.51
C GLY A 206 13.64 6.16 -1.23
N LEU A 207 13.63 4.83 -1.19
CA LEU A 207 12.47 4.05 -1.56
C LEU A 207 11.37 4.29 -0.53
N PHE A 208 10.18 4.69 -0.97
CA PHE A 208 8.99 4.77 -0.13
C PHE A 208 7.92 3.77 -0.60
N HIS A 209 7.10 3.31 0.34
CA HIS A 209 5.99 2.39 0.05
C HIS A 209 4.79 3.11 -0.58
N GLY A 210 4.44 4.29 -0.06
CA GLY A 210 3.37 5.15 -0.57
C GLY A 210 1.98 4.89 -0.01
N ASP A 211 1.73 3.70 0.56
CA ASP A 211 0.51 3.33 1.31
C ASP A 211 0.86 2.46 2.52
N PHE A 212 1.83 2.93 3.33
CA PHE A 212 2.30 2.19 4.49
C PHE A 212 1.29 2.28 5.64
N GLN A 213 0.51 1.22 5.83
CA GLN A 213 -0.54 1.12 6.84
C GLN A 213 -0.73 -0.34 7.25
N PHE A 214 -1.32 -0.58 8.42
CA PHE A 214 -1.47 -1.94 8.95
C PHE A 214 -2.33 -2.87 8.08
N GLY A 215 -3.22 -2.33 7.26
CA GLY A 215 -3.98 -3.11 6.27
C GLY A 215 -3.13 -3.68 5.13
N ASN A 216 -1.89 -3.20 4.97
CA ASN A 216 -0.91 -3.70 4.01
C ASN A 216 0.20 -4.52 4.68
N MET A 217 0.02 -4.94 5.92
CA MET A 217 0.98 -5.75 6.68
C MET A 217 0.36 -7.09 7.03
N TYR A 218 0.92 -8.16 6.51
CA TYR A 218 0.44 -9.51 6.76
C TYR A 218 1.16 -10.11 7.97
N TYR A 219 0.39 -10.45 8.98
CA TYR A 219 0.90 -11.06 10.20
C TYR A 219 0.43 -12.51 10.34
N SER A 220 1.28 -13.37 10.87
CA SER A 220 0.86 -14.66 11.42
C SER A 220 -0.09 -14.47 12.61
N ARG A 221 -0.83 -15.50 12.98
CA ARG A 221 -1.81 -15.42 14.07
C ARG A 221 -1.19 -15.19 15.45
N ASP A 222 0.10 -15.39 15.61
CA ASP A 222 0.89 -15.07 16.83
C ASP A 222 1.51 -13.66 16.79
N GLY A 223 1.27 -12.87 15.73
CA GLY A 223 1.67 -11.48 15.62
C GLY A 223 3.06 -11.25 15.00
N ARG A 224 3.64 -12.24 14.33
CA ARG A 224 4.90 -12.04 13.56
C ARG A 224 4.59 -11.43 12.19
N LEU A 225 5.26 -10.34 11.84
CA LEU A 225 5.16 -9.74 10.50
C LEU A 225 5.81 -10.67 9.47
N GLU A 226 5.02 -11.15 8.52
CA GLU A 226 5.48 -12.06 7.46
C GLU A 226 5.72 -11.35 6.13
N ALA A 227 4.96 -10.29 5.83
CA ALA A 227 5.19 -9.50 4.63
C ALA A 227 4.57 -8.10 4.70
N VAL A 228 5.26 -7.13 4.09
CA VAL A 228 4.70 -5.85 3.68
C VAL A 228 4.15 -6.00 2.26
N LEU A 229 2.87 -5.69 2.07
CA LEU A 229 2.07 -5.93 0.86
C LEU A 229 1.76 -4.62 0.13
N ASP A 230 1.27 -4.75 -1.11
CA ASP A 230 0.67 -3.69 -1.93
C ASP A 230 1.59 -2.52 -2.29
N TRP A 231 2.62 -2.83 -3.06
CA TRP A 231 3.64 -1.89 -3.54
C TRP A 231 3.21 -1.05 -4.76
N GLU A 232 1.92 -0.94 -5.04
CA GLU A 232 1.43 -0.24 -6.25
C GLU A 232 1.67 1.27 -6.22
N LEU A 233 1.84 1.88 -5.02
CA LEU A 233 2.11 3.31 -4.84
C LEU A 233 3.58 3.63 -4.54
N CYS A 234 4.47 2.63 -4.53
CA CYS A 234 5.88 2.84 -4.22
C CYS A 234 6.57 3.77 -5.21
N GLY A 235 7.68 4.34 -4.80
CA GLY A 235 8.48 5.23 -5.63
C GLY A 235 9.74 5.71 -4.92
N ILE A 236 10.46 6.60 -5.58
CA ILE A 236 11.62 7.27 -5.00
C ILE A 236 11.23 8.71 -4.63
N GLY A 237 11.53 9.13 -3.41
CA GLY A 237 11.19 10.47 -2.92
C GLY A 237 11.40 10.60 -1.42
N ALA A 238 10.73 11.57 -0.80
CA ALA A 238 10.83 11.82 0.64
C ALA A 238 10.30 10.63 1.44
N THR A 239 11.18 9.95 2.17
CA THR A 239 10.83 8.77 2.99
C THR A 239 9.88 9.11 4.13
N ALA A 240 9.95 10.33 4.67
CA ALA A 240 9.03 10.81 5.70
C ALA A 240 7.55 10.86 5.26
N ASN A 241 7.25 10.73 3.96
CA ASN A 241 5.88 10.53 3.48
C ASN A 241 5.21 9.31 4.10
N ASP A 242 5.92 8.19 4.22
CA ASP A 242 5.33 6.96 4.76
C ASP A 242 5.07 7.06 6.26
N ILE A 243 5.98 7.67 7.03
CA ILE A 243 5.73 7.88 8.46
C ILE A 243 4.61 8.90 8.70
N GLY A 244 4.55 9.97 7.90
CA GLY A 244 3.42 10.89 7.91
C GLY A 244 2.09 10.20 7.58
N TRP A 245 2.11 9.25 6.64
CA TRP A 245 0.96 8.46 6.22
C TRP A 245 0.46 7.55 7.34
N VAL A 246 1.31 6.67 7.88
CA VAL A 246 0.91 5.75 8.96
C VAL A 246 0.52 6.47 10.24
N ALA A 247 1.21 7.56 10.59
CA ALA A 247 0.87 8.38 11.73
C ALA A 247 -0.52 9.03 11.57
N THR A 248 -0.85 9.54 10.37
CA THR A 248 -2.18 10.13 10.11
C THR A 248 -3.27 9.06 10.12
N PHE A 249 -3.01 7.85 9.62
CA PHE A 249 -3.93 6.71 9.73
C PHE A 249 -4.27 6.39 11.18
N ASN A 250 -3.30 6.53 12.08
CA ASN A 250 -3.41 6.18 13.49
C ASN A 250 -3.57 7.44 14.41
N ASP A 251 -4.04 8.55 13.84
CA ASP A 251 -4.39 9.78 14.58
C ASP A 251 -5.91 9.89 14.75
N PRO A 252 -6.47 9.64 15.95
CA PRO A 252 -7.90 9.74 16.17
C PRO A 252 -8.48 11.13 15.85
N ALA A 253 -7.69 12.20 15.96
CA ALA A 253 -8.13 13.56 15.66
C ALA A 253 -8.33 13.81 14.15
N ALA A 254 -7.75 12.97 13.28
CA ALA A 254 -7.90 13.09 11.84
C ALA A 254 -9.25 12.53 11.32
N TRP A 255 -9.93 11.69 12.11
CA TRP A 255 -11.06 10.89 11.63
C TRP A 255 -12.34 11.15 12.42
N ASN A 256 -13.48 11.25 11.74
CA ASN A 256 -14.81 11.45 12.33
C ASN A 256 -15.68 10.19 12.32
N HIS A 257 -15.18 9.07 11.81
CA HIS A 257 -15.94 7.82 11.85
C HIS A 257 -15.38 6.90 12.93
N GLU A 258 -16.24 6.10 13.49
CA GLU A 258 -15.84 5.06 14.44
C GLU A 258 -14.83 4.12 13.78
N ARG A 259 -13.67 3.93 14.43
CA ARG A 259 -12.65 2.93 14.09
C ARG A 259 -11.81 3.20 12.81
N ALA A 260 -11.27 4.39 12.67
CA ALA A 260 -10.20 4.59 11.69
C ALA A 260 -8.94 3.80 12.06
N THR A 261 -8.61 3.76 13.34
CA THR A 261 -7.49 2.98 13.90
C THR A 261 -7.95 1.61 14.35
N PRO A 262 -7.21 0.54 14.07
CA PRO A 262 -7.45 -0.76 14.68
C PRO A 262 -7.39 -0.65 16.20
N GLU A 263 -8.45 -1.12 16.87
CA GLU A 263 -8.56 -1.05 18.33
C GLU A 263 -7.35 -1.74 19.00
N GLY A 264 -6.69 -0.99 19.89
CA GLY A 264 -5.56 -1.50 20.67
C GLY A 264 -4.21 -1.51 19.94
N MET A 265 -4.12 -0.96 18.73
CA MET A 265 -2.84 -0.65 18.09
C MET A 265 -2.31 0.70 18.58
N PRO A 266 -0.98 0.91 18.61
CA PRO A 266 -0.37 2.18 18.99
C PRO A 266 -0.85 3.35 18.14
N GLN A 267 -0.94 4.53 18.77
CA GLN A 267 -1.34 5.77 18.10
C GLN A 267 -0.15 6.45 17.41
N ALA A 268 -0.45 7.53 16.71
CA ALA A 268 0.49 8.25 15.86
C ALA A 268 1.86 8.54 16.52
N ASP A 269 1.86 9.11 17.72
CA ASP A 269 3.11 9.54 18.38
C ASP A 269 3.95 8.34 18.87
N GLU A 270 3.30 7.23 19.27
CA GLU A 270 3.98 6.00 19.64
C GLU A 270 4.63 5.33 18.41
N LEU A 271 3.91 5.31 17.26
CA LEU A 271 4.46 4.79 16.00
C LEU A 271 5.65 5.60 15.50
N VAL A 272 5.57 6.93 15.62
CA VAL A 272 6.70 7.82 15.28
C VAL A 272 7.91 7.51 16.16
N ALA A 273 7.72 7.39 17.48
CA ALA A 273 8.82 7.06 18.40
C ALA A 273 9.46 5.70 18.08
N MET A 274 8.66 4.68 17.74
CA MET A 274 9.17 3.38 17.32
C MET A 274 9.99 3.47 16.02
N TYR A 275 9.51 4.25 15.03
CA TYR A 275 10.24 4.47 13.79
C TYR A 275 11.56 5.21 14.03
N GLU A 276 11.56 6.27 14.83
CA GLU A 276 12.77 7.03 15.19
C GLU A 276 13.80 6.15 15.91
N GLN A 277 13.33 5.27 16.80
CA GLN A 277 14.19 4.29 17.44
C GLN A 277 14.79 3.31 16.40
N ALA A 278 13.98 2.79 15.47
CA ALA A 278 14.43 1.83 14.46
C ALA A 278 15.34 2.46 13.39
N SER A 279 15.09 3.71 13.02
CA SER A 279 15.88 4.46 12.04
C SER A 279 17.16 5.07 12.63
N GLY A 280 17.18 5.30 13.96
CA GLY A 280 18.26 5.98 14.66
C GLY A 280 18.27 7.50 14.46
N SER A 281 17.20 8.09 13.94
CA SER A 281 17.11 9.52 13.62
C SER A 281 15.71 10.05 13.84
N ALA A 282 15.61 11.29 14.35
CA ALA A 282 14.35 12.00 14.47
C ALA A 282 13.80 12.38 13.09
N VAL A 283 12.47 12.27 12.93
CA VAL A 283 11.76 12.69 11.71
C VAL A 283 11.63 14.20 11.69
N GLN A 284 12.37 14.86 10.80
CA GLN A 284 12.27 16.31 10.62
C GLN A 284 10.95 16.67 9.93
N ASP A 285 10.41 17.85 10.25
CA ASP A 285 9.18 18.39 9.64
C ASP A 285 7.97 17.43 9.68
N LEU A 286 7.88 16.55 10.67
CA LEU A 286 6.83 15.54 10.80
C LEU A 286 5.41 16.13 10.68
N GLY A 287 5.17 17.31 11.27
CA GLY A 287 3.89 18.02 11.18
C GLY A 287 3.50 18.31 9.73
N TRP A 288 4.46 18.68 8.89
CA TRP A 288 4.24 18.91 7.46
C TRP A 288 3.88 17.61 6.71
N TYR A 289 4.59 16.51 6.97
CA TYR A 289 4.31 15.23 6.32
C TYR A 289 2.97 14.63 6.75
N ARG A 290 2.59 14.79 8.02
CA ARG A 290 1.25 14.42 8.51
C ARG A 290 0.15 15.27 7.86
N ALA A 291 0.39 16.59 7.73
CA ALA A 291 -0.53 17.48 7.02
C ALA A 291 -0.68 17.12 5.53
N LEU A 292 0.42 16.77 4.87
CA LEU A 292 0.39 16.27 3.50
C LEU A 292 -0.40 14.96 3.39
N ALA A 293 -0.23 14.05 4.34
CA ALA A 293 -1.01 12.80 4.38
C ALA A 293 -2.51 13.11 4.56
N ALA A 294 -2.88 13.95 5.50
CA ALA A 294 -4.27 14.36 5.72
C ALA A 294 -4.89 15.04 4.47
N TYR A 295 -4.11 15.89 3.78
CA TYR A 295 -4.48 16.49 2.50
C TYR A 295 -4.77 15.42 1.43
N LYS A 296 -3.86 14.46 1.27
CA LYS A 296 -4.01 13.35 0.31
C LYS A 296 -5.23 12.50 0.65
N PHE A 297 -5.40 12.10 1.92
CA PHE A 297 -6.53 11.29 2.35
C PHE A 297 -7.88 11.96 2.08
N ALA A 298 -8.01 13.24 2.38
CA ALA A 298 -9.25 13.97 2.09
C ALA A 298 -9.61 13.93 0.59
N ILE A 299 -8.63 14.10 -0.29
CA ILE A 299 -8.84 14.07 -1.74
C ILE A 299 -9.15 12.65 -2.23
N ILE A 300 -8.36 11.66 -1.81
CA ILE A 300 -8.56 10.24 -2.18
C ILE A 300 -9.95 9.78 -1.75
N THR A 301 -10.34 10.10 -0.52
CA THR A 301 -11.66 9.77 0.02
C THR A 301 -12.77 10.42 -0.81
N GLY A 302 -12.68 11.70 -1.08
CA GLY A 302 -13.66 12.42 -1.91
C GLY A 302 -13.78 11.85 -3.31
N PHE A 303 -12.66 11.48 -3.93
CA PHE A 303 -12.61 10.88 -5.26
C PHE A 303 -13.25 9.47 -5.29
N ASN A 304 -12.85 8.60 -4.37
CA ASN A 304 -13.39 7.23 -4.30
C ASN A 304 -14.87 7.21 -3.92
N LEU A 305 -15.31 8.09 -3.00
CA LEU A 305 -16.72 8.29 -2.71
C LEU A 305 -17.49 8.71 -3.98
N GLY A 306 -16.89 9.56 -4.81
CA GLY A 306 -17.43 9.90 -6.12
C GLY A 306 -17.55 8.72 -7.07
N LEU A 307 -16.57 7.82 -7.11
CA LEU A 307 -16.63 6.59 -7.91
C LEU A 307 -17.69 5.63 -7.38
N HIS A 308 -17.78 5.45 -6.06
CA HIS A 308 -18.81 4.65 -5.39
C HIS A 308 -20.21 5.11 -5.77
N ARG A 309 -20.53 6.38 -5.55
CA ARG A 309 -21.85 6.97 -5.81
C ARG A 309 -22.27 6.98 -7.28
N ARG A 310 -21.31 6.97 -8.19
CA ARG A 310 -21.56 6.82 -9.64
C ARG A 310 -21.64 5.37 -10.10
N GLY A 311 -21.56 4.38 -9.18
CA GLY A 311 -21.58 2.96 -9.52
C GLY A 311 -20.36 2.46 -10.31
N LYS A 312 -19.31 3.31 -10.45
CA LYS A 312 -18.09 2.91 -11.17
C LYS A 312 -17.16 2.01 -10.34
N ARG A 313 -17.21 2.18 -9.02
CA ARG A 313 -16.48 1.36 -8.04
C ARG A 313 -17.31 1.26 -6.77
N PRO A 314 -18.37 0.44 -6.77
CA PRO A 314 -19.28 0.31 -5.61
C PRO A 314 -18.54 -0.28 -4.41
N ASP A 315 -18.44 0.49 -3.32
CA ASP A 315 -17.91 0.06 -2.05
C ASP A 315 -18.49 0.96 -0.94
N PRO A 316 -19.42 0.44 -0.11
CA PRO A 316 -20.07 1.21 0.96
C PRO A 316 -19.13 1.77 2.02
N LEU A 317 -17.91 1.24 2.13
CA LEU A 317 -16.87 1.74 3.04
C LEU A 317 -16.60 3.24 2.80
N TRP A 318 -16.68 3.71 1.55
CA TRP A 318 -16.44 5.11 1.20
C TRP A 318 -17.48 6.08 1.77
N GLU A 319 -18.71 5.63 2.06
CA GLU A 319 -19.71 6.48 2.76
C GLU A 319 -19.29 6.72 4.22
N ARG A 320 -18.72 5.74 4.90
CA ARG A 320 -18.20 5.89 6.27
C ARG A 320 -16.96 6.80 6.28
N ILE A 321 -15.95 6.46 5.49
CA ILE A 321 -14.68 7.21 5.42
C ILE A 321 -14.96 8.65 4.96
N GLY A 322 -15.92 8.86 4.08
CA GLY A 322 -16.33 10.16 3.57
C GLY A 322 -16.74 11.18 4.64
N GLN A 323 -17.19 10.71 5.81
CA GLN A 323 -17.52 11.58 6.95
C GLN A 323 -16.28 12.29 7.51
N SER A 324 -15.08 11.77 7.24
CA SER A 324 -13.83 12.33 7.74
C SER A 324 -13.14 13.33 6.79
N ILE A 325 -13.74 13.65 5.63
CA ILE A 325 -13.11 14.59 4.68
C ILE A 325 -12.86 15.96 5.33
N GLY A 326 -13.82 16.44 6.14
CA GLY A 326 -13.71 17.72 6.84
C GLY A 326 -12.66 17.71 7.96
N SER A 327 -12.67 16.67 8.80
CA SER A 327 -11.71 16.54 9.92
C SER A 327 -10.28 16.33 9.43
N LEU A 328 -10.07 15.57 8.36
CA LEU A 328 -8.75 15.43 7.73
C LEU A 328 -8.18 16.78 7.30
N GLN A 329 -8.98 17.62 6.62
CA GLN A 329 -8.52 18.96 6.23
C GLN A 329 -8.24 19.85 7.44
N ALA A 330 -9.13 19.83 8.46
CA ALA A 330 -8.95 20.61 9.68
C ALA A 330 -7.67 20.17 10.41
N ARG A 331 -7.43 18.86 10.52
CA ARG A 331 -6.22 18.32 11.14
C ARG A 331 -4.96 18.72 10.39
N GLY A 332 -4.98 18.68 9.06
CA GLY A 332 -3.86 19.16 8.24
C GLY A 332 -3.53 20.63 8.46
N LEU A 333 -4.55 21.49 8.58
CA LEU A 333 -4.36 22.92 8.89
C LEU A 333 -3.81 23.14 10.30
N GLU A 334 -4.29 22.40 11.29
CA GLU A 334 -3.80 22.45 12.68
C GLU A 334 -2.32 22.05 12.74
N LEU A 335 -1.92 20.94 12.12
CA LEU A 335 -0.54 20.47 12.09
C LEU A 335 0.43 21.46 11.41
N LEU A 336 -0.06 22.29 10.50
CA LEU A 336 0.73 23.36 9.89
C LEU A 336 0.69 24.67 10.69
N ALA A 337 -0.19 24.84 11.66
CA ALA A 337 -0.27 26.06 12.47
C ALA A 337 0.78 26.09 13.58
N GLY A 338 1.16 24.94 14.11
CA GLY A 338 2.22 24.77 15.12
C GLY A 338 3.57 24.71 14.48
#